data_146c0b8bcdf6fb762e7c1bf6bb94e63a
#
_entry.id   146c0b8bcdf6fb762e7c1bf6bb94e63a
#
_cell.length_a   1.000
_cell.length_b   1.000
_cell.length_c   1.000
_cell.angle_alpha   90.00
_cell.angle_beta   90.00
_cell.angle_gamma   90.00
#
_symmetry.space_group_name_H-M   'P 1'
#
loop_
_entity.id
_entity.type
_entity.pdbx_description
1 polymer ?
#
loop_
_entity_poly.entity_id
_entity_poly.type
_entity_poly.pdbx_seq_one_letter_code
_entity_poly.pdbx_strand_id
1 'polypeptide(L)'
;HISNPNLLAWGIEAGDMLVVEKSDKVFIGEFVVMEIENNFCLYELIAYTDGEFVFLSLDKDKENIKTSNWNNLPIVGVVTNIIHQLPRKRTHFIA
;
A
#
# COMPACT_ATOMS: atom_id res chain seq x y z
N HIS A 1 1.81 6.94 8.10
CA HIS A 1 3.19 7.08 7.66
C HIS A 1 3.74 5.79 7.12
N ILE A 2 4.40 5.87 6.02
CA ILE A 2 5.08 4.74 5.44
C ILE A 2 6.57 5.04 5.46
N SER A 3 7.35 4.14 6.03
CA SER A 3 8.78 4.35 6.10
C SER A 3 9.59 3.23 5.45
N ASN A 4 8.95 2.25 4.87
CA ASN A 4 9.66 1.15 4.24
C ASN A 4 10.28 1.61 2.92
N PRO A 5 11.61 1.60 2.81
CA PRO A 5 12.27 2.10 1.60
C PRO A 5 11.97 1.29 0.35
N ASN A 6 11.50 0.08 0.48
CA ASN A 6 11.17 -0.71 -0.71
C ASN A 6 10.02 -0.10 -1.49
N LEU A 7 9.23 0.76 -0.86
CA LEU A 7 8.11 1.39 -1.54
C LEU A 7 8.57 2.41 -2.57
N LEU A 8 9.82 2.82 -2.53
CA LEU A 8 10.34 3.76 -3.53
C LEU A 8 10.22 3.21 -4.94
N ALA A 9 10.34 1.91 -5.10
CA ALA A 9 10.24 1.30 -6.41
C ALA A 9 8.84 1.46 -7.01
N TRP A 10 7.87 1.81 -6.17
CA TRP A 10 6.49 1.98 -6.59
C TRP A 10 6.08 3.45 -6.59
N GLY A 11 7.05 4.35 -6.49
CA GLY A 11 6.78 5.77 -6.48
C GLY A 11 6.31 6.31 -5.15
N ILE A 12 6.42 5.51 -4.09
CA ILE A 12 6.03 5.94 -2.75
C ILE A 12 7.30 6.10 -1.93
N GLU A 13 7.54 7.29 -1.43
CA GLU A 13 8.75 7.57 -0.69
C GLU A 13 8.52 7.44 0.81
N ALA A 14 9.58 7.13 1.54
CA ALA A 14 9.50 7.04 2.98
C ALA A 14 9.01 8.39 3.54
N GLY A 15 8.07 8.33 4.46
CA GLY A 15 7.49 9.53 5.03
C GLY A 15 6.25 10.02 4.35
N ASP A 16 5.91 9.45 3.19
CA ASP A 16 4.66 9.81 2.53
C ASP A 16 3.49 9.34 3.39
N MET A 17 2.38 10.01 3.25
CA MET A 17 1.17 9.67 3.96
C MET A 17 0.21 8.97 3.03
N LEU A 18 -0.37 7.90 3.51
CA LEU A 18 -1.41 7.19 2.77
C LEU A 18 -2.76 7.51 3.37
N VAL A 19 -3.73 7.77 2.52
CA VAL A 19 -5.12 7.88 2.96
C VAL A 19 -5.74 6.52 2.69
N VAL A 20 -6.22 5.88 3.75
CA VAL A 20 -6.74 4.52 3.69
C VAL A 20 -8.19 4.55 4.14
N GLU A 21 -9.06 3.98 3.32
CA GLU A 21 -10.48 3.93 3.64
C GLU A 21 -10.95 2.49 3.68
N LYS A 22 -11.89 2.22 4.56
CA LYS A 22 -12.46 0.89 4.60
C LYS A 22 -13.31 0.68 3.36
N SER A 23 -13.17 -0.45 2.74
CA SER A 23 -13.95 -0.78 1.56
C SER A 23 -14.04 -2.29 1.45
N ASP A 24 -15.17 -2.77 0.95
CA ASP A 24 -15.32 -4.19 0.66
C ASP A 24 -15.05 -4.46 -0.82
N LYS A 25 -14.55 -3.48 -1.54
CA LYS A 25 -14.23 -3.63 -2.96
C LYS A 25 -12.85 -3.08 -3.25
N VAL A 26 -12.09 -3.81 -4.04
CA VAL A 26 -10.79 -3.38 -4.50
C VAL A 26 -10.72 -3.66 -5.98
N PHE A 27 -10.21 -2.70 -6.74
CA PHE A 27 -10.05 -2.85 -8.17
C PHE A 27 -8.60 -3.16 -8.52
N ILE A 28 -8.40 -3.85 -9.65
CA ILE A 28 -7.05 -4.17 -10.10
C ILE A 28 -6.26 -2.88 -10.27
N GLY A 29 -5.06 -2.87 -9.73
CA GLY A 29 -4.20 -1.70 -9.73
C GLY A 29 -4.26 -0.89 -8.45
N GLU A 30 -5.22 -1.18 -7.58
CA GLU A 30 -5.31 -0.45 -6.32
C GLU A 30 -4.44 -1.09 -5.26
N PHE A 31 -4.03 -0.27 -4.29
CA PHE A 31 -3.23 -0.74 -3.17
C PHE A 31 -4.12 -0.95 -1.96
N VAL A 32 -3.80 -1.96 -1.19
CA VAL A 32 -4.48 -2.24 0.07
C VAL A 32 -3.45 -2.31 1.18
N VAL A 33 -3.90 -1.98 2.39
CA VAL A 33 -3.08 -2.15 3.59
C VAL A 33 -3.60 -3.37 4.31
N MET A 34 -2.72 -4.27 4.64
CA MET A 34 -3.04 -5.46 5.44
C MET A 34 -2.25 -5.43 6.72
N GLU A 35 -2.84 -5.93 7.79
CA GLU A 35 -2.14 -6.03 9.06
C GLU A 35 -1.71 -7.47 9.25
N ILE A 36 -0.41 -7.72 9.21
CA ILE A 36 0.15 -9.06 9.31
C ILE A 36 1.18 -9.04 10.42
N GLU A 37 0.97 -9.89 11.43
CA GLU A 37 1.90 -9.98 12.57
C GLU A 37 2.14 -8.63 13.22
N ASN A 38 1.05 -7.89 13.41
CA ASN A 38 1.09 -6.57 14.04
C ASN A 38 1.82 -5.49 13.23
N ASN A 39 2.07 -5.75 11.96
CA ASN A 39 2.68 -4.77 11.07
C ASN A 39 1.74 -4.46 9.93
N PHE A 40 1.73 -3.21 9.50
CA PHE A 40 0.96 -2.84 8.33
C PHE A 40 1.82 -3.07 7.09
N CYS A 41 1.26 -3.79 6.15
CA CYS A 41 1.95 -4.15 4.92
C CYS A 41 1.13 -3.67 3.74
N LEU A 42 1.82 -3.21 2.70
CA LEU A 42 1.16 -2.67 1.53
C LEU A 42 1.23 -3.68 0.39
N TYR A 43 0.09 -3.90 -0.24
CA TYR A 43 -0.03 -4.84 -1.36
C TYR A 43 -0.77 -4.17 -2.51
N GLU A 44 -0.50 -4.61 -3.71
CA GLU A 44 -1.24 -4.19 -4.88
C GLU A 44 -2.05 -5.35 -5.42
N LEU A 45 -3.33 -5.14 -5.72
CA LEU A 45 -4.13 -6.16 -6.39
C LEU A 45 -3.75 -6.13 -7.86
N ILE A 46 -3.06 -7.16 -8.31
CA ILE A 46 -2.55 -7.19 -9.69
C ILE A 46 -3.40 -8.03 -10.62
N ALA A 47 -4.19 -8.95 -10.08
CA ALA A 47 -4.99 -9.83 -10.92
C ALA A 47 -6.11 -10.47 -10.12
N TYR A 48 -7.16 -10.83 -10.86
CA TYR A 48 -8.20 -11.70 -10.34
C TYR A 48 -8.44 -12.72 -11.45
N THR A 49 -7.99 -13.93 -11.25
CA THR A 49 -8.05 -14.93 -12.30
C THR A 49 -8.34 -16.30 -11.69
N ASP A 50 -9.16 -17.05 -12.38
CA ASP A 50 -9.58 -18.39 -11.92
C ASP A 50 -10.18 -18.36 -10.52
N GLY A 51 -10.89 -17.29 -10.21
CA GLY A 51 -11.54 -17.14 -8.91
C GLY A 51 -10.59 -16.73 -7.79
N GLU A 52 -9.35 -16.40 -8.10
CA GLU A 52 -8.38 -16.04 -7.08
C GLU A 52 -7.89 -14.62 -7.25
N PHE A 53 -7.77 -13.93 -6.11
CA PHE A 53 -7.14 -12.62 -6.06
C PHE A 53 -5.65 -12.81 -5.92
N VAL A 54 -4.88 -12.04 -6.67
CA VAL A 54 -3.42 -12.08 -6.58
C VAL A 54 -2.94 -10.72 -6.13
N PHE A 55 -2.32 -10.69 -4.95
CA PHE A 55 -1.77 -9.47 -4.37
C PHE A 55 -0.26 -9.52 -4.39
N LEU A 56 0.33 -8.48 -4.95
CA LEU A 56 1.78 -8.34 -4.99
C LEU A 56 2.22 -7.52 -3.79
N SER A 57 3.14 -8.07 -3.02
CA SER A 57 3.68 -7.33 -1.89
C SER A 57 4.62 -6.24 -2.38
N LEU A 58 4.49 -5.05 -1.80
CA LEU A 58 5.42 -3.97 -2.08
C LEU A 58 6.64 -4.06 -1.18
N ASP A 59 6.63 -5.00 -0.23
CA ASP A 59 7.74 -5.21 0.66
C ASP A 59 8.47 -6.46 0.20
N LYS A 60 9.75 -6.34 -0.11
CA LYS A 60 10.53 -7.47 -0.62
C LYS A 60 10.65 -8.61 0.38
N ASP A 61 10.49 -8.31 1.65
CA ASP A 61 10.61 -9.34 2.68
C ASP A 61 9.32 -10.11 2.88
N LYS A 62 8.26 -9.76 2.17
CA LYS A 62 6.99 -10.44 2.29
C LYS A 62 6.65 -11.14 0.99
N GLU A 63 5.93 -12.23 1.11
CA GLU A 63 5.53 -12.98 -0.06
C GLU A 63 4.22 -12.45 -0.63
N ASN A 64 4.04 -12.65 -1.91
CA ASN A 64 2.79 -12.32 -2.56
C ASN A 64 1.70 -13.22 -2.02
N ILE A 65 0.46 -12.75 -2.09
CA ILE A 65 -0.69 -13.49 -1.57
C ILE A 65 -1.60 -13.86 -2.73
N LYS A 66 -2.06 -15.11 -2.72
CA LYS A 66 -3.01 -15.59 -3.71
C LYS A 66 -4.11 -16.31 -2.95
N THR A 67 -5.32 -15.86 -3.09
CA THR A 67 -6.44 -16.43 -2.34
C THR A 67 -7.74 -16.30 -3.10
N SER A 68 -8.62 -17.28 -2.91
CA SER A 68 -9.96 -17.21 -3.45
C SER A 68 -10.95 -16.67 -2.43
N ASN A 69 -10.54 -16.52 -1.19
CA ASN A 69 -11.44 -16.11 -0.12
C ASN A 69 -11.06 -14.73 0.41
N TRP A 70 -11.81 -13.73 -0.02
CA TRP A 70 -11.60 -12.35 0.42
C TRP A 70 -11.65 -12.21 1.94
N ASN A 71 -12.56 -12.96 2.58
CA ASN A 71 -12.77 -12.82 4.01
C ASN A 71 -11.60 -13.33 4.85
N ASN A 72 -10.69 -14.06 4.25
CA ASN A 72 -9.51 -14.53 4.98
C ASN A 72 -8.38 -13.52 4.95
N LEU A 73 -8.55 -12.42 4.26
CA LEU A 73 -7.49 -11.43 4.13
C LEU A 73 -7.57 -10.42 5.27
N PRO A 74 -6.45 -10.11 5.92
CA PRO A 74 -6.45 -9.15 7.02
C PRO A 74 -6.38 -7.71 6.51
N ILE A 75 -7.30 -7.33 5.64
CA ILE A 75 -7.30 -6.03 5.01
C ILE A 75 -7.78 -4.97 5.99
N VAL A 76 -6.98 -3.93 6.16
CA VAL A 76 -7.33 -2.78 6.97
C VAL A 76 -8.13 -1.79 6.12
N GLY A 77 -7.74 -1.62 4.87
CA GLY A 77 -8.45 -0.73 3.97
C GLY A 77 -7.75 -0.59 2.64
N VAL A 78 -8.33 0.24 1.79
CA VAL A 78 -7.84 0.51 0.44
C VAL A 78 -7.19 1.87 0.43
N VAL A 79 -6.06 2.00 -0.23
CA VAL A 79 -5.38 3.27 -0.34
C VAL A 79 -6.09 4.09 -1.42
N THR A 80 -6.63 5.23 -1.01
CA THR A 80 -7.34 6.10 -1.93
C THR A 80 -6.51 7.28 -2.39
N ASN A 81 -5.49 7.63 -1.61
CA ASN A 81 -4.60 8.74 -1.96
C ASN A 81 -3.24 8.54 -1.34
N ILE A 82 -2.24 9.10 -1.98
CA ILE A 82 -0.88 9.12 -1.46
C ILE A 82 -0.46 10.59 -1.42
N ILE A 83 -0.12 11.07 -0.24
CA ILE A 83 0.28 12.45 -0.05
C ILE A 83 1.78 12.50 0.13
N HIS A 84 2.46 13.11 -0.83
CA HIS A 84 3.90 13.27 -0.75
C HIS A 84 4.22 14.45 0.12
N GLN A 85 5.15 14.25 1.06
CA GLN A 85 5.57 15.36 1.88
C GLN A 85 6.76 15.98 1.22
N LEU A 86 6.56 17.14 0.67
CA LEU A 86 7.65 17.86 0.05
C LEU A 86 8.58 18.37 1.11
N PRO A 87 9.87 18.38 0.84
CA PRO A 87 10.82 18.97 1.77
C PRO A 87 10.49 20.42 2.00
N ARG A 88 10.55 20.87 3.27
CA ARG A 88 10.25 22.20 3.54
C ARG A 88 11.46 22.94 3.34
N LYS A 89 11.80 23.26 2.30
CA LYS A 89 12.90 23.97 2.08
C LYS A 89 12.75 25.30 2.20
N ARG A 90 12.33 25.79 3.05
CA ARG A 90 12.10 27.07 3.24
C ARG A 90 13.12 27.81 3.51
N THR A 91 13.91 27.45 3.46
CA THR A 91 14.90 28.05 3.87
C THR A 91 15.27 29.13 3.12
N HIS A 92 15.20 29.24 2.34
CA HIS A 92 15.68 30.19 1.71
C HIS A 92 14.95 31.18 1.39
N PHE A 93 14.78 31.61 1.87
CA PHE A 93 14.22 32.50 1.58
C PHE A 93 14.55 33.56 1.76
N ILE A 94 14.80 34.02 1.53
CA ILE A 94 15.04 34.88 1.50
C ILE A 94 14.83 35.78 1.23
N ALA A 95 14.68 36.22 1.31
CA ALA A 95 14.61 37.04 1.14
C ALA A 95 14.79 37.65 1.16
#